data_7dfd6bf2979a9a65ba4ff9b908416630
#
_entry.id   7dfd6bf2979a9a65ba4ff9b908416630
#
_cell.length_a   1.000
_cell.length_b   1.000
_cell.length_c   1.000
_cell.angle_alpha   90.00
_cell.angle_beta   90.00
_cell.angle_gamma   90.00
#
_symmetry.space_group_name_H-M   'P 1'
#
loop_
_entity.id
_entity.type
_entity.pdbx_description
1 polymer ?
#
loop_
_entity_poly.entity_id
_entity_poly.type
_entity_poly.pdbx_seq_one_letter_code
_entity_poly.pdbx_strand_id
1 'polypeptide(L)'
;KRGTSQGRSAKRAGGFSKNHRESYSRSRNKFRTGEKSRRNPKGSSVRERRRKRKKKWPMLLIFLLLAVTAYGSFLYLHRPTGIWTVAVFGVDSRDGNTKKALADVQMVCTLDRETGEIRLASVFRDTYLKIDSKGTYHKINEAYFKGGQKQAVDALEENLDLKIDDYAAFNWKAVAEAINV
;
A
#
# COMPACT_ATOMS: atom_id res chain seq x y z
N LYS A 1 -47.60 1.50 -29.02
CA LYS A 1 -48.34 2.16 -27.90
C LYS A 1 -47.29 2.86 -27.08
N ARG A 2 -47.02 4.15 -27.30
CA ARG A 2 -47.65 5.33 -26.65
C ARG A 2 -47.44 5.23 -25.12
N GLY A 3 -46.91 6.20 -24.43
CA GLY A 3 -46.81 7.65 -24.56
C GLY A 3 -45.92 8.15 -23.41
N THR A 4 -45.11 9.16 -23.64
CA THR A 4 -45.36 10.60 -23.41
C THR A 4 -45.84 11.01 -22.02
N SER A 5 -45.08 11.86 -21.37
CA SER A 5 -45.33 13.28 -21.04
C SER A 5 -44.37 13.71 -19.92
N GLN A 6 -43.51 14.72 -20.08
CA GLN A 6 -43.72 16.17 -20.07
C GLN A 6 -44.29 16.74 -18.76
N GLY A 7 -43.60 17.72 -18.28
CA GLY A 7 -44.01 18.75 -17.34
C GLY A 7 -42.84 19.35 -16.60
N ARG A 8 -42.10 20.41 -17.01
CA ARG A 8 -42.44 21.85 -16.96
C ARG A 8 -42.99 22.24 -15.57
N SER A 9 -42.47 23.18 -14.86
CA SER A 9 -42.32 24.60 -15.04
C SER A 9 -41.98 25.18 -13.66
N ALA A 10 -41.22 26.08 -13.49
CA ALA A 10 -41.05 27.50 -13.71
C ALA A 10 -40.95 28.26 -12.38
N LYS A 11 -39.91 29.13 -12.34
CA LYS A 11 -39.93 30.58 -12.11
C LYS A 11 -40.54 31.16 -10.82
N ARG A 12 -39.80 31.95 -10.12
CA ARG A 12 -39.79 33.46 -10.05
C ARG A 12 -39.11 33.85 -8.74
N ALA A 13 -38.09 34.66 -8.70
CA ALA A 13 -37.98 36.09 -9.00
C ALA A 13 -38.59 36.99 -7.92
N GLY A 14 -37.82 37.95 -7.57
CA GLY A 14 -38.26 39.22 -6.96
C GLY A 14 -37.71 39.41 -5.58
N GLY A 15 -37.06 40.46 -5.25
CA GLY A 15 -37.00 41.82 -5.61
C GLY A 15 -36.41 42.54 -4.38
N PHE A 16 -35.37 43.33 -4.47
CA PHE A 16 -35.39 44.73 -4.68
C PHE A 16 -36.03 45.56 -3.54
N SER A 17 -35.26 46.37 -2.87
CA SER A 17 -35.54 47.72 -2.41
C SER A 17 -34.63 48.05 -1.22
N LYS A 18 -33.64 48.89 -1.36
CA LYS A 18 -33.56 50.36 -1.48
C LYS A 18 -34.05 51.13 -0.25
N ASN A 19 -33.16 51.95 0.16
CA ASN A 19 -33.34 53.32 0.66
C ASN A 19 -33.66 53.42 2.18
N HIS A 20 -33.24 54.39 2.90
CA HIS A 20 -32.86 55.77 2.77
C HIS A 20 -32.29 56.22 4.11
N ARG A 21 -31.19 56.96 4.11
CA ARG A 21 -31.11 58.38 4.33
C ARG A 21 -31.38 58.91 5.72
N GLU A 22 -30.34 59.64 6.15
CA GLU A 22 -30.35 60.97 6.73
C GLU A 22 -30.90 61.06 8.17
N SER A 23 -30.41 61.84 9.03
CA SER A 23 -29.70 63.12 8.94
C SER A 23 -29.43 63.65 10.35
N TYR A 24 -28.43 64.52 10.43
CA TYR A 24 -28.38 65.75 11.26
C TYR A 24 -28.60 65.68 12.77
N SER A 25 -27.70 66.16 13.56
CA SER A 25 -27.44 67.57 13.93
C SER A 25 -26.38 67.62 15.06
N ARG A 26 -25.30 68.27 14.97
CA ARG A 26 -24.96 69.68 15.23
C ARG A 26 -25.47 70.25 16.52
N SER A 27 -24.59 70.44 17.50
CA SER A 27 -24.59 71.54 18.48
C SER A 27 -23.29 71.47 19.31
N ARG A 28 -22.36 72.23 19.08
CA ARG A 28 -21.94 73.57 19.56
C ARG A 28 -22.12 73.74 21.05
N ASN A 29 -21.04 73.99 21.70
CA ASN A 29 -20.54 75.08 22.54
C ASN A 29 -19.82 74.50 23.74
N LYS A 30 -18.83 75.04 24.25
CA LYS A 30 -18.13 76.32 24.28
C LYS A 30 -17.24 76.27 25.53
N PHE A 31 -16.03 76.72 25.36
CA PHE A 31 -15.17 77.35 26.33
C PHE A 31 -15.25 77.01 27.82
N ARG A 32 -14.11 76.55 28.36
CA ARG A 32 -13.47 77.40 29.40
C ARG A 32 -12.05 76.93 29.71
N THR A 33 -11.20 77.88 29.64
CA THR A 33 -9.82 78.03 30.11
C THR A 33 -9.61 77.58 31.54
N GLY A 34 -8.45 76.97 31.76
CA GLY A 34 -7.91 76.72 33.10
C GLY A 34 -6.61 75.93 33.02
N GLU A 35 -5.66 76.59 33.02
CA GLU A 35 -4.26 76.76 33.35
C GLU A 35 -3.69 75.72 34.32
N LYS A 36 -2.46 75.29 33.94
CA LYS A 36 -1.36 74.82 34.77
C LYS A 36 -1.54 73.54 35.61
N SER A 37 -0.83 72.50 35.23
CA SER A 37 0.23 71.96 36.08
C SER A 37 1.11 70.93 35.35
N ARG A 38 2.37 71.32 35.23
CA ARG A 38 3.47 70.40 34.86
C ARG A 38 3.55 69.25 35.85
N ARG A 39 3.33 68.06 35.44
CA ARG A 39 3.97 66.86 36.00
C ARG A 39 4.16 65.86 34.93
N ASN A 40 5.42 65.69 34.55
CA ASN A 40 5.96 64.68 33.66
C ASN A 40 5.95 63.33 34.42
N PRO A 41 5.19 62.35 34.02
CA PRO A 41 5.40 60.98 34.50
C PRO A 41 6.35 60.30 33.53
N LYS A 42 7.50 59.94 34.06
CA LYS A 42 8.53 59.09 33.47
C LYS A 42 7.90 57.99 32.67
N GLY A 43 8.19 58.00 31.35
CA GLY A 43 7.86 56.88 30.48
C GLY A 43 8.48 55.59 30.98
N SER A 44 7.67 54.72 31.54
CA SER A 44 8.00 53.32 31.70
C SER A 44 7.96 52.69 30.30
N SER A 45 9.11 52.61 29.69
CA SER A 45 9.27 51.79 28.48
C SER A 45 8.97 50.33 28.87
N VAL A 46 7.74 49.93 28.66
CA VAL A 46 7.38 48.55 28.66
C VAL A 46 8.14 47.93 27.49
N ARG A 47 9.33 47.42 27.78
CA ARG A 47 10.07 46.51 26.89
C ARG A 47 9.18 45.32 26.68
N GLU A 48 8.36 45.33 25.64
CA GLU A 48 7.76 44.15 25.06
C GLU A 48 8.88 43.17 24.75
N ARG A 49 9.09 42.23 25.65
CA ARG A 49 9.92 41.06 25.40
C ARG A 49 9.19 40.23 24.34
N ARG A 50 9.38 40.57 23.06
CA ARG A 50 9.06 39.66 21.95
C ARG A 50 9.80 38.36 22.21
N ARG A 51 9.10 37.42 22.81
CA ARG A 51 9.54 36.03 22.89
C ARG A 51 9.71 35.55 21.46
N LYS A 52 10.96 35.56 20.97
CA LYS A 52 11.34 34.94 19.70
C LYS A 52 10.91 33.47 19.82
N ARG A 53 9.79 33.13 19.22
CA ARG A 53 9.39 31.75 19.02
C ARG A 53 10.51 31.07 18.23
N LYS A 54 11.37 30.34 18.92
CA LYS A 54 12.43 29.55 18.29
C LYS A 54 11.71 28.63 17.31
N LYS A 55 11.94 28.84 16.03
CA LYS A 55 11.39 27.99 14.98
C LYS A 55 11.87 26.56 15.24
N LYS A 56 10.97 25.68 15.68
CA LYS A 56 11.28 24.28 15.97
C LYS A 56 11.49 23.46 14.68
N TRP A 57 11.41 24.09 13.54
CA TRP A 57 11.53 23.48 12.21
C TRP A 57 12.86 22.77 11.96
N PRO A 58 14.04 23.32 12.33
CA PRO A 58 15.29 22.59 12.15
C PRO A 58 15.36 21.31 12.99
N MET A 59 14.77 21.28 14.18
CA MET A 59 14.70 20.07 14.99
C MET A 59 13.83 18.99 14.35
N LEU A 60 12.71 19.37 13.71
CA LEU A 60 11.86 18.44 12.99
C LEU A 60 12.57 17.85 11.78
N LEU A 61 13.35 18.64 11.04
CA LEU A 61 14.14 18.14 9.91
C LEU A 61 15.23 17.15 10.35
N ILE A 62 15.91 17.43 11.47
CA ILE A 62 16.91 16.52 12.03
C ILE A 62 16.24 15.21 12.47
N PHE A 63 15.09 15.31 13.13
CA PHE A 63 14.35 14.12 13.56
C PHE A 63 13.85 13.29 12.36
N LEU A 64 13.37 13.95 11.30
CA LEU A 64 12.98 13.28 10.06
C LEU A 64 14.17 12.56 9.40
N LEU A 65 15.31 13.23 9.34
CA LEU A 65 16.53 12.66 8.77
C LEU A 65 16.99 11.43 9.57
N LEU A 66 16.98 11.51 10.92
CA LEU A 66 17.29 10.38 11.78
C LEU A 66 16.29 9.23 11.61
N ALA A 67 15.01 9.54 11.48
CA ALA A 67 13.98 8.52 11.25
C ALA A 67 14.18 7.80 9.90
N VAL A 68 14.50 8.55 8.84
CA VAL A 68 14.77 7.99 7.51
C VAL A 68 16.03 7.13 7.52
N THR A 69 17.10 7.58 8.17
CA THR A 69 18.35 6.79 8.26
C THR A 69 18.16 5.54 9.12
N ALA A 70 17.44 5.65 10.24
CA ALA A 70 17.13 4.50 11.10
C ALA A 70 16.24 3.48 10.35
N TYR A 71 15.23 3.95 9.62
CA TYR A 71 14.38 3.08 8.81
C TYR A 71 15.15 2.43 7.66
N GLY A 72 16.00 3.17 6.96
CA GLY A 72 16.87 2.64 5.91
C GLY A 72 17.86 1.58 6.45
N SER A 73 18.46 1.84 7.64
CA SER A 73 19.32 0.89 8.31
C SER A 73 18.55 -0.36 8.75
N PHE A 74 17.33 -0.20 9.27
CA PHE A 74 16.47 -1.32 9.63
C PHE A 74 16.15 -2.20 8.42
N LEU A 75 15.77 -1.62 7.30
CA LEU A 75 15.50 -2.36 6.05
C LEU A 75 16.75 -3.06 5.53
N TYR A 76 17.92 -2.43 5.64
CA TYR A 76 19.19 -3.01 5.20
C TYR A 76 19.59 -4.22 6.06
N LEU A 77 19.46 -4.11 7.39
CA LEU A 77 19.78 -5.20 8.33
C LEU A 77 18.78 -6.37 8.27
N HIS A 78 17.54 -6.11 7.85
CA HIS A 78 16.49 -7.14 7.74
C HIS A 78 16.28 -7.60 6.29
N ARG A 79 17.26 -7.41 5.42
CA ARG A 79 17.20 -7.99 4.07
C ARG A 79 17.19 -9.51 4.21
N PRO A 80 16.22 -10.19 3.58
CA PRO A 80 16.24 -11.63 3.54
C PRO A 80 17.50 -12.08 2.81
N THR A 81 18.35 -12.85 3.48
CA THR A 81 19.56 -13.45 2.94
C THR A 81 19.35 -14.93 2.70
N GLY A 82 20.25 -15.56 1.97
CA GLY A 82 20.22 -16.99 1.71
C GLY A 82 19.42 -17.40 0.45
N ILE A 83 19.26 -18.70 0.30
CA ILE A 83 18.60 -19.30 -0.84
C ILE A 83 17.09 -19.39 -0.57
N TRP A 84 16.30 -18.96 -1.54
CA TRP A 84 14.85 -19.12 -1.54
C TRP A 84 14.45 -20.05 -2.65
N THR A 85 13.74 -21.12 -2.31
CA THR A 85 13.37 -22.18 -3.22
C THR A 85 11.86 -22.23 -3.41
N VAL A 86 11.41 -22.20 -4.66
CA VAL A 86 9.99 -22.21 -5.03
C VAL A 86 9.70 -23.40 -5.96
N ALA A 87 8.70 -24.21 -5.63
CA ALA A 87 8.17 -25.18 -6.55
C ALA A 87 7.11 -24.57 -7.47
N VAL A 88 7.19 -24.84 -8.76
CA VAL A 88 6.26 -24.35 -9.77
C VAL A 88 5.57 -25.53 -10.41
N PHE A 89 4.23 -25.56 -10.37
CA PHE A 89 3.40 -26.62 -10.92
C PHE A 89 2.53 -26.09 -12.05
N GLY A 90 2.62 -26.69 -13.23
CA GLY A 90 1.66 -26.52 -14.32
C GLY A 90 0.65 -27.65 -14.28
N VAL A 91 -0.61 -27.30 -14.01
CA VAL A 91 -1.68 -28.29 -13.72
C VAL A 91 -2.64 -28.36 -14.90
N ASP A 92 -2.92 -29.59 -15.35
CA ASP A 92 -3.94 -29.80 -16.38
C ASP A 92 -5.34 -29.80 -15.75
N SER A 93 -5.87 -28.57 -15.59
CA SER A 93 -7.23 -28.35 -15.13
C SER A 93 -7.96 -27.46 -16.12
N ARG A 94 -8.93 -28.06 -16.81
CA ARG A 94 -9.81 -27.35 -17.75
C ARG A 94 -10.94 -26.61 -17.06
N ASP A 95 -11.36 -27.10 -15.89
CA ASP A 95 -12.51 -26.59 -15.14
C ASP A 95 -12.13 -25.50 -14.13
N GLY A 96 -10.86 -25.08 -14.09
CA GLY A 96 -10.36 -24.17 -13.08
C GLY A 96 -10.16 -24.80 -11.68
N ASN A 97 -10.51 -26.06 -11.51
CA ASN A 97 -10.30 -26.78 -10.25
C ASN A 97 -8.91 -27.42 -10.21
N THR A 98 -7.98 -26.71 -9.62
CA THR A 98 -6.59 -27.19 -9.48
C THR A 98 -6.39 -28.24 -8.40
N LYS A 99 -7.41 -28.56 -7.58
CA LYS A 99 -7.25 -29.44 -6.42
C LYS A 99 -7.16 -30.92 -6.75
N LYS A 100 -7.65 -31.34 -7.92
CA LYS A 100 -7.63 -32.76 -8.37
C LYS A 100 -7.21 -32.81 -9.84
N ALA A 101 -6.03 -32.32 -10.13
CA ALA A 101 -5.48 -32.35 -11.47
C ALA A 101 -4.06 -32.91 -11.43
N LEU A 102 -3.62 -33.47 -12.54
CA LEU A 102 -2.22 -33.91 -12.68
C LEU A 102 -1.33 -32.67 -12.89
N ALA A 103 -0.17 -32.69 -12.26
CA ALA A 103 0.84 -31.69 -12.53
C ALA A 103 1.73 -32.11 -13.69
N ASP A 104 1.49 -31.62 -14.89
CA ASP A 104 2.26 -31.96 -16.07
C ASP A 104 3.59 -31.23 -16.18
N VAL A 105 3.69 -30.08 -15.52
CA VAL A 105 4.93 -29.32 -15.38
C VAL A 105 5.29 -29.26 -13.90
N GLN A 106 6.54 -29.58 -13.58
CA GLN A 106 7.11 -29.47 -12.25
C GLN A 106 8.49 -28.90 -12.36
N MET A 107 8.68 -27.75 -11.76
CA MET A 107 9.95 -27.04 -11.76
C MET A 107 10.31 -26.63 -10.33
N VAL A 108 11.60 -26.66 -10.04
CA VAL A 108 12.15 -26.08 -8.83
C VAL A 108 12.98 -24.87 -9.24
N CYS A 109 12.64 -23.73 -8.70
CA CYS A 109 13.34 -22.47 -8.88
C CYS A 109 14.05 -22.10 -7.59
N THR A 110 15.36 -21.92 -7.63
CA THR A 110 16.13 -21.39 -6.50
C THR A 110 16.64 -20.00 -6.82
N LEU A 111 16.45 -19.10 -5.90
CA LEU A 111 16.98 -17.72 -5.96
C LEU A 111 17.97 -17.52 -4.82
N ASP A 112 19.21 -17.29 -5.17
CA ASP A 112 20.17 -16.77 -4.21
C ASP A 112 19.95 -15.26 -4.03
N ARG A 113 19.52 -14.88 -2.84
CA ARG A 113 19.17 -13.47 -2.53
C ARG A 113 20.39 -12.57 -2.34
N GLU A 114 21.57 -13.15 -2.20
CA GLU A 114 22.81 -12.39 -2.06
C GLU A 114 23.44 -12.06 -3.42
N THR A 115 23.49 -13.06 -4.30
CA THR A 115 24.08 -12.91 -5.63
C THR A 115 23.06 -12.52 -6.70
N GLY A 116 21.76 -12.78 -6.46
CA GLY A 116 20.69 -12.64 -7.45
C GLY A 116 20.69 -13.76 -8.50
N GLU A 117 21.46 -14.84 -8.27
CA GLU A 117 21.50 -15.98 -9.19
C GLU A 117 20.19 -16.77 -9.11
N ILE A 118 19.63 -17.09 -10.28
CA ILE A 118 18.42 -17.92 -10.39
C ILE A 118 18.80 -19.22 -11.07
N ARG A 119 18.43 -20.33 -10.45
CA ARG A 119 18.57 -21.67 -11.03
C ARG A 119 17.22 -22.33 -11.18
N LEU A 120 17.00 -22.95 -12.34
CA LEU A 120 15.77 -23.66 -12.66
C LEU A 120 16.09 -25.12 -12.94
N ALA A 121 15.35 -26.02 -12.31
CA ALA A 121 15.41 -27.45 -12.56
C ALA A 121 14.02 -27.96 -12.89
N SER A 122 13.86 -28.66 -14.01
CA SER A 122 12.61 -29.31 -14.39
C SER A 122 12.65 -30.78 -13.99
N VAL A 123 11.58 -31.24 -13.36
CA VAL A 123 11.37 -32.67 -13.05
C VAL A 123 10.35 -33.21 -14.03
N PHE A 124 10.73 -34.24 -14.78
CA PHE A 124 9.81 -34.86 -15.76
C PHE A 124 8.62 -35.50 -15.06
N ARG A 125 7.42 -35.24 -15.54
CA ARG A 125 6.16 -35.73 -14.96
C ARG A 125 6.06 -37.24 -14.76
N ASP A 126 6.74 -37.99 -15.62
CA ASP A 126 6.73 -39.45 -15.60
C ASP A 126 7.86 -40.07 -14.77
N THR A 127 8.67 -39.23 -14.08
CA THR A 127 9.74 -39.71 -13.20
C THR A 127 9.12 -40.51 -12.05
N TYR A 128 9.63 -41.70 -11.85
CA TYR A 128 9.13 -42.63 -10.83
C TYR A 128 9.83 -42.37 -9.51
N LEU A 129 9.11 -41.78 -8.58
CA LEU A 129 9.64 -41.28 -7.30
C LEU A 129 8.72 -41.74 -6.16
N LYS A 130 9.21 -41.58 -4.93
CA LYS A 130 8.40 -41.71 -3.73
C LYS A 130 7.46 -40.51 -3.65
N ILE A 131 6.15 -40.75 -3.65
CA ILE A 131 5.13 -39.71 -3.73
C ILE A 131 4.38 -39.45 -2.43
N ASP A 132 4.59 -40.27 -1.41
CA ASP A 132 3.94 -40.12 -0.11
C ASP A 132 4.82 -40.60 1.05
N SER A 133 4.45 -40.20 2.27
CA SER A 133 5.14 -40.59 3.51
C SER A 133 5.02 -42.11 3.82
N LYS A 134 4.14 -42.83 3.14
CA LYS A 134 3.97 -44.29 3.30
C LYS A 134 4.98 -45.10 2.48
N GLY A 135 5.77 -44.45 1.67
CA GLY A 135 6.77 -45.09 0.83
C GLY A 135 6.23 -45.58 -0.51
N THR A 136 5.10 -45.07 -0.97
CA THR A 136 4.53 -45.43 -2.27
C THR A 136 5.32 -44.80 -3.39
N TYR A 137 5.81 -45.60 -4.33
CA TYR A 137 6.48 -45.09 -5.54
C TYR A 137 5.49 -45.04 -6.70
N HIS A 138 5.46 -43.91 -7.36
CA HIS A 138 4.62 -43.68 -8.55
C HIS A 138 5.21 -42.54 -9.40
N LYS A 139 4.56 -42.20 -10.53
CA LYS A 139 4.91 -41.02 -11.30
C LYS A 139 4.71 -39.78 -10.46
N ILE A 140 5.68 -38.85 -10.45
CA ILE A 140 5.66 -37.68 -9.58
C ILE A 140 4.44 -36.77 -9.83
N ASN A 141 3.91 -36.72 -11.07
CA ASN A 141 2.71 -35.93 -11.39
C ASN A 141 1.46 -36.39 -10.59
N GLU A 142 1.40 -37.61 -10.14
CA GLU A 142 0.31 -38.13 -9.30
C GLU A 142 0.37 -37.64 -7.86
N ALA A 143 1.52 -37.22 -7.37
CA ALA A 143 1.63 -36.67 -6.03
C ALA A 143 0.68 -35.46 -5.88
N TYR A 144 0.64 -34.57 -6.88
CA TYR A 144 -0.27 -33.46 -6.92
C TYR A 144 -1.75 -33.87 -6.96
N PHE A 145 -2.09 -34.87 -7.77
CA PHE A 145 -3.46 -35.38 -7.88
C PHE A 145 -3.95 -36.02 -6.58
N LYS A 146 -3.10 -36.76 -5.88
CA LYS A 146 -3.45 -37.52 -4.66
C LYS A 146 -3.57 -36.65 -3.42
N GLY A 147 -2.70 -35.64 -3.24
CA GLY A 147 -2.65 -34.83 -2.03
C GLY A 147 -2.46 -33.34 -2.26
N GLY A 148 -2.63 -32.87 -3.51
CA GLY A 148 -2.50 -31.45 -3.87
C GLY A 148 -1.07 -30.94 -3.79
N GLN A 149 -0.97 -29.62 -3.67
CA GLN A 149 0.31 -28.91 -3.66
C GLN A 149 1.25 -29.42 -2.56
N LYS A 150 0.69 -29.61 -1.36
CA LYS A 150 1.50 -30.03 -0.21
C LYS A 150 2.18 -31.38 -0.45
N GLN A 151 1.46 -32.38 -0.90
CA GLN A 151 2.05 -33.70 -1.16
C GLN A 151 3.05 -33.67 -2.31
N ALA A 152 2.82 -32.84 -3.33
CA ALA A 152 3.76 -32.66 -4.43
C ALA A 152 5.05 -31.98 -3.96
N VAL A 153 4.97 -30.96 -3.08
CA VAL A 153 6.12 -30.32 -2.46
C VAL A 153 6.88 -31.30 -1.58
N ASP A 154 6.19 -31.99 -0.65
CA ASP A 154 6.80 -32.97 0.26
C ASP A 154 7.55 -34.05 -0.55
N ALA A 155 6.96 -34.53 -1.67
CA ALA A 155 7.59 -35.48 -2.54
C ALA A 155 8.85 -34.95 -3.25
N LEU A 156 8.84 -33.71 -3.72
CA LEU A 156 10.02 -33.11 -4.31
C LEU A 156 11.12 -32.88 -3.28
N GLU A 157 10.79 -32.39 -2.09
CA GLU A 157 11.74 -32.20 -0.98
C GLU A 157 12.45 -33.50 -0.62
N GLU A 158 11.66 -34.58 -0.43
CA GLU A 158 12.20 -35.87 -0.01
C GLU A 158 13.10 -36.51 -1.08
N ASN A 159 12.70 -36.45 -2.36
CA ASN A 159 13.45 -37.09 -3.42
C ASN A 159 14.66 -36.31 -3.95
N LEU A 160 14.64 -34.99 -3.79
CA LEU A 160 15.72 -34.10 -4.27
C LEU A 160 16.64 -33.62 -3.14
N ASP A 161 16.35 -34.00 -1.89
CA ASP A 161 17.09 -33.61 -0.70
C ASP A 161 17.27 -32.07 -0.61
N LEU A 162 16.17 -31.35 -0.78
CA LEU A 162 16.15 -29.89 -0.74
C LEU A 162 14.95 -29.39 0.07
N LYS A 163 15.02 -28.15 0.52
CA LYS A 163 13.90 -27.47 1.18
C LYS A 163 13.20 -26.54 0.20
N ILE A 164 11.88 -26.61 0.13
CA ILE A 164 11.03 -25.71 -0.66
C ILE A 164 10.33 -24.76 0.29
N ASP A 165 10.55 -23.45 0.10
CA ASP A 165 9.99 -22.40 0.96
C ASP A 165 8.58 -22.00 0.54
N ASP A 166 8.31 -22.01 -0.78
CA ASP A 166 7.03 -21.61 -1.35
C ASP A 166 6.69 -22.44 -2.61
N TYR A 167 5.46 -22.34 -3.05
CA TYR A 167 5.03 -22.93 -4.32
C TYR A 167 4.06 -22.05 -5.10
N ALA A 168 4.04 -22.23 -6.41
CA ALA A 168 3.08 -21.63 -7.32
C ALA A 168 2.46 -22.72 -8.22
N ALA A 169 1.15 -22.64 -8.45
CA ALA A 169 0.46 -23.56 -9.34
C ALA A 169 -0.37 -22.79 -10.36
N PHE A 170 -0.22 -23.13 -11.62
CA PHE A 170 -0.89 -22.49 -12.76
C PHE A 170 -1.69 -23.53 -13.55
N ASN A 171 -2.85 -23.15 -14.03
CA ASN A 171 -3.56 -23.89 -15.06
C ASN A 171 -3.46 -23.16 -16.40
N TRP A 172 -3.90 -23.80 -17.47
CA TRP A 172 -3.86 -23.21 -18.81
C TRP A 172 -4.63 -21.89 -18.91
N LYS A 173 -5.71 -21.74 -18.17
CA LYS A 173 -6.50 -20.50 -18.14
C LYS A 173 -5.72 -19.35 -17.55
N ALA A 174 -5.04 -19.57 -16.42
CA ALA A 174 -4.21 -18.56 -15.78
C ALA A 174 -3.06 -18.11 -16.68
N VAL A 175 -2.44 -19.04 -17.40
CA VAL A 175 -1.37 -18.71 -18.37
C VAL A 175 -1.92 -17.87 -19.52
N ALA A 176 -3.07 -18.25 -20.08
CA ALA A 176 -3.70 -17.49 -21.16
C ALA A 176 -4.10 -16.07 -20.71
N GLU A 177 -4.64 -15.92 -19.50
CA GLU A 177 -4.98 -14.63 -18.92
C GLU A 177 -3.74 -13.75 -18.71
N ALA A 178 -2.64 -14.33 -18.22
CA ALA A 178 -1.39 -13.60 -18.00
C ALA A 178 -0.72 -13.10 -19.30
N ILE A 179 -0.93 -13.79 -20.43
CA ILE A 179 -0.36 -13.39 -21.73
C ILE A 179 -1.22 -12.33 -22.42
N ASN A 180 -2.53 -12.31 -22.16
CA ASN A 180 -3.49 -11.40 -22.81
C ASN A 180 -3.66 -10.05 -22.09
N VAL A 181 -2.81 -9.71 -21.13
CA VAL A 181 -2.82 -8.42 -20.40
C VAL A 181 -2.11 -7.31 -21.16
#